data_bf8ada519149d8764fa405f5b8192420
#
_entry.id   bf8ada519149d8764fa405f5b8192420
#
_cell.length_a   1.000
_cell.length_b   1.000
_cell.length_c   1.000
_cell.angle_alpha   90.00
_cell.angle_beta   90.00
_cell.angle_gamma   90.00
#
_symmetry.space_group_name_H-M   'P 1'
#
loop_
_entity.id
_entity.type
_entity.pdbx_description
1 polymer ?
#
loop_
_entity_poly.entity_id
_entity_poly.type
_entity_poly.pdbx_seq_one_letter_code
_entity_poly.pdbx_strand_id
1 'polypeptide(L)'
;MVPILQYPLYSATAVEQGMHLISYFLEEETNWGLNINELKRAIDEAKEVCIPRAIVIINPGNPTGQVLTRANMEENRKFAYEENLLILADEVYQHNVYEDEIEFHSFKKVLVEMGEPYKNMALASFMSCSKGYTGECGLQSGLVEIFNFPADVKAMFVAG
;
A
#
# COMPACT_ATOMS: atom_id res chain seq x y z
N MET A 1 -3.21 -8.92 0.71
CA MET A 1 -1.80 -9.23 0.40
C MET A 1 -0.91 -8.29 1.21
N VAL A 2 0.16 -8.79 1.82
CA VAL A 2 1.05 -8.03 2.72
C VAL A 2 2.50 -8.37 2.38
N PRO A 3 3.44 -7.40 2.32
CA PRO A 3 4.82 -7.68 1.96
C PRO A 3 5.58 -8.44 3.06
N ILE A 4 6.56 -9.18 2.66
CA ILE A 4 7.62 -9.69 3.52
C ILE A 4 8.92 -9.05 2.97
N LEU A 5 9.57 -8.23 3.70
CA LEU A 5 9.50 -7.71 5.04
C LEU A 5 8.47 -6.57 5.21
N GLN A 6 7.92 -6.40 6.42
CA GLN A 6 6.91 -5.38 6.69
C GLN A 6 6.94 -4.88 8.14
N TYR A 7 6.27 -3.75 8.37
CA TYR A 7 5.86 -3.37 9.71
C TYR A 7 4.77 -4.33 10.23
N PRO A 8 4.93 -4.96 11.41
CA PRO A 8 4.10 -6.11 11.83
C PRO A 8 2.61 -5.83 12.04
N LEU A 9 2.21 -4.55 12.08
CA LEU A 9 0.82 -4.16 12.30
C LEU A 9 -0.15 -4.81 11.30
N TYR A 10 0.23 -4.86 10.01
CA TYR A 10 -0.65 -5.38 8.96
C TYR A 10 -0.95 -6.87 9.12
N SER A 11 0.07 -7.67 9.38
CA SER A 11 -0.14 -9.10 9.62
C SER A 11 -0.87 -9.36 10.93
N ALA A 12 -0.54 -8.62 12.00
CA ALA A 12 -1.20 -8.73 13.28
C ALA A 12 -2.70 -8.39 13.18
N THR A 13 -3.03 -7.26 12.53
CA THR A 13 -4.43 -6.85 12.32
C THR A 13 -5.20 -7.85 11.45
N ALA A 14 -4.58 -8.36 10.39
CA ALA A 14 -5.22 -9.36 9.55
C ALA A 14 -5.59 -10.63 10.35
N VAL A 15 -4.68 -11.11 11.19
CA VAL A 15 -4.92 -12.28 12.04
C VAL A 15 -5.99 -11.98 13.09
N GLU A 16 -5.92 -10.83 13.77
CA GLU A 16 -6.90 -10.42 14.79
C GLU A 16 -8.32 -10.33 14.21
N GLN A 17 -8.45 -9.84 12.99
CA GLN A 17 -9.74 -9.72 12.29
C GLN A 17 -10.17 -11.03 11.59
N GLY A 18 -9.45 -12.12 11.75
CA GLY A 18 -9.76 -13.40 11.11
C GLY A 18 -9.63 -13.40 9.59
N MET A 19 -8.85 -12.47 9.04
CA MET A 19 -8.63 -12.38 7.60
C MET A 19 -7.53 -13.36 7.16
N HIS A 20 -7.67 -13.90 5.94
CA HIS A 20 -6.62 -14.70 5.34
C HIS A 20 -5.44 -13.82 4.91
N LEU A 21 -4.26 -14.11 5.47
CA LEU A 21 -3.04 -13.38 5.16
C LEU A 21 -2.36 -13.97 3.92
N ILE A 22 -2.22 -13.16 2.88
CA ILE A 22 -1.49 -13.51 1.66
C ILE A 22 -0.16 -12.77 1.68
N SER A 23 0.93 -13.51 1.83
CA SER A 23 2.28 -12.92 1.83
C SER A 23 2.86 -12.85 0.43
N TYR A 24 3.57 -11.76 0.13
CA TYR A 24 4.39 -11.63 -1.07
C TYR A 24 5.79 -11.10 -0.72
N PHE A 25 6.80 -11.49 -1.49
CA PHE A 25 8.18 -11.10 -1.25
C PHE A 25 8.56 -9.86 -2.05
N LEU A 26 9.36 -9.00 -1.42
CA LEU A 26 10.04 -7.91 -2.10
C LEU A 26 11.33 -8.44 -2.73
N GLU A 27 11.73 -7.89 -3.86
CA GLU A 27 12.88 -8.36 -4.61
C GLU A 27 14.13 -7.53 -4.27
N GLU A 28 15.04 -8.12 -3.52
CA GLU A 28 16.27 -7.46 -3.06
C GLU A 28 17.14 -6.97 -4.22
N GLU A 29 17.26 -7.78 -5.29
CA GLU A 29 18.08 -7.46 -6.45
C GLU A 29 17.62 -6.21 -7.21
N THR A 30 16.34 -5.84 -7.08
CA THR A 30 15.74 -4.63 -7.66
C THR A 30 15.51 -3.54 -6.61
N ASN A 31 16.38 -3.49 -5.60
CA ASN A 31 16.30 -2.54 -4.49
C ASN A 31 14.96 -2.63 -3.74
N TRP A 32 14.53 -3.84 -3.40
CA TRP A 32 13.29 -4.13 -2.66
C TRP A 32 12.02 -3.68 -3.40
N GLY A 33 12.07 -3.65 -4.73
CA GLY A 33 10.91 -3.37 -5.57
C GLY A 33 9.85 -4.47 -5.51
N LEU A 34 8.64 -4.12 -5.94
CA LEU A 34 7.57 -5.11 -6.10
C LEU A 34 7.74 -5.81 -7.47
N ASN A 35 7.83 -7.13 -7.43
CA ASN A 35 7.90 -7.95 -8.64
C ASN A 35 6.52 -8.47 -9.01
N ILE A 36 6.04 -8.14 -10.21
CA ILE A 36 4.71 -8.53 -10.68
C ILE A 36 4.54 -10.05 -10.78
N ASN A 37 5.58 -10.78 -11.13
CA ASN A 37 5.51 -12.24 -11.19
C ASN A 37 5.30 -12.86 -9.80
N GLU A 38 5.97 -12.29 -8.78
CA GLU A 38 5.78 -12.71 -7.40
C GLU A 38 4.35 -12.37 -6.91
N LEU A 39 3.84 -11.18 -7.23
CA LEU A 39 2.47 -10.82 -6.89
C LEU A 39 1.45 -11.76 -7.54
N LYS A 40 1.66 -12.13 -8.80
CA LYS A 40 0.82 -13.10 -9.50
C LYS A 40 0.91 -14.48 -8.86
N ARG A 41 2.10 -14.98 -8.56
CA ARG A 41 2.29 -16.25 -7.85
C ARG A 41 1.48 -16.27 -6.54
N ALA A 42 1.68 -15.23 -5.72
CA ALA A 42 1.04 -15.16 -4.41
C ALA A 42 -0.49 -15.09 -4.49
N ILE A 43 -1.03 -14.33 -5.45
CA ILE A 43 -2.49 -14.20 -5.58
C ILE A 43 -3.12 -15.45 -6.20
N ASP A 44 -2.45 -16.10 -7.15
CA ASP A 44 -2.98 -17.31 -7.79
C ASP A 44 -3.06 -18.46 -6.78
N GLU A 45 -2.05 -18.66 -5.95
CA GLU A 45 -2.09 -19.62 -4.85
C GLU A 45 -3.22 -19.30 -3.84
N ALA A 46 -3.40 -18.01 -3.52
CA ALA A 46 -4.40 -17.59 -2.55
C ALA A 46 -5.85 -17.77 -3.07
N LYS A 47 -6.09 -17.62 -4.37
CA LYS A 47 -7.42 -17.79 -4.98
C LYS A 47 -8.00 -19.18 -4.81
N GLU A 48 -7.17 -20.19 -4.55
CA GLU A 48 -7.64 -21.56 -4.26
C GLU A 48 -8.34 -21.68 -2.91
N VAL A 49 -8.05 -20.77 -1.96
CA VAL A 49 -8.51 -20.85 -0.57
C VAL A 49 -9.26 -19.61 -0.07
N CYS A 50 -9.09 -18.47 -0.72
CA CYS A 50 -9.74 -17.23 -0.31
C CYS A 50 -10.01 -16.31 -1.50
N ILE A 51 -10.75 -15.22 -1.25
CA ILE A 51 -10.96 -14.14 -2.21
C ILE A 51 -10.05 -12.96 -1.83
N PRO A 52 -8.97 -12.70 -2.57
CA PRO A 52 -8.11 -11.53 -2.32
C PRO A 52 -8.91 -10.23 -2.44
N ARG A 53 -8.70 -9.29 -1.52
CA ARG A 53 -9.47 -8.04 -1.46
C ARG A 53 -8.60 -6.79 -1.44
N ALA A 54 -7.42 -6.88 -0.88
CA ALA A 54 -6.55 -5.72 -0.72
C ALA A 54 -5.07 -6.09 -0.82
N ILE A 55 -4.28 -5.12 -1.22
CA ILE A 55 -2.82 -5.16 -1.18
C ILE A 55 -2.30 -3.98 -0.36
N VAL A 56 -1.44 -4.26 0.61
CA VAL A 56 -0.70 -3.28 1.38
C VAL A 56 0.61 -2.99 0.68
N ILE A 57 0.93 -1.73 0.44
CA ILE A 57 2.21 -1.30 -0.13
C ILE A 57 2.79 -0.23 0.79
N ILE A 58 3.99 -0.47 1.30
CA ILE A 58 4.69 0.45 2.21
C ILE A 58 5.75 1.20 1.41
N ASN A 59 5.56 2.50 1.24
CA ASN A 59 6.45 3.34 0.43
C ASN A 59 6.59 4.75 1.00
N PRO A 60 7.78 5.15 1.46
CA PRO A 60 9.03 4.39 1.58
C PRO A 60 8.92 3.20 2.54
N GLY A 61 9.69 2.15 2.28
CA GLY A 61 9.59 0.85 2.94
C GLY A 61 10.06 0.84 4.39
N ASN A 62 9.39 0.04 5.22
CA ASN A 62 9.83 -0.31 6.56
C ASN A 62 9.85 -1.86 6.68
N PRO A 63 11.01 -2.49 6.90
CA PRO A 63 12.31 -1.93 7.33
C PRO A 63 13.30 -1.64 6.18
N THR A 64 12.96 -1.89 4.94
CA THR A 64 13.89 -1.96 3.81
C THR A 64 14.36 -0.60 3.29
N GLY A 65 13.62 0.49 3.57
CA GLY A 65 14.01 1.86 3.24
C GLY A 65 13.89 2.25 1.76
N GLN A 66 13.45 1.34 0.89
CA GLN A 66 13.29 1.64 -0.54
C GLN A 66 12.23 2.69 -0.80
N VAL A 67 12.43 3.44 -1.88
CA VAL A 67 11.41 4.29 -2.49
C VAL A 67 11.06 3.71 -3.85
N LEU A 68 9.80 3.37 -4.07
CA LEU A 68 9.36 2.78 -5.32
C LEU A 68 9.48 3.77 -6.48
N THR A 69 10.01 3.31 -7.60
CA THR A 69 10.01 4.10 -8.83
C THR A 69 8.58 4.28 -9.35
N ARG A 70 8.35 5.37 -10.06
CA ARG A 70 7.05 5.62 -10.70
C ARG A 70 6.63 4.45 -11.60
N ALA A 71 7.56 3.91 -12.39
CA ALA A 71 7.28 2.77 -13.26
C ALA A 71 6.79 1.55 -12.47
N ASN A 72 7.47 1.21 -11.36
CA ASN A 72 7.06 0.10 -10.51
C ASN A 72 5.68 0.34 -9.88
N MET A 73 5.39 1.58 -9.47
CA MET A 73 4.06 1.94 -8.96
C MET A 73 2.97 1.78 -10.02
N GLU A 74 3.23 2.17 -11.26
CA GLU A 74 2.26 2.03 -12.37
C GLU A 74 1.99 0.56 -12.70
N GLU A 75 3.01 -0.30 -12.71
CA GLU A 75 2.85 -1.74 -12.90
C GLU A 75 2.02 -2.39 -11.80
N ASN A 76 2.31 -2.06 -10.54
CA ASN A 76 1.55 -2.57 -9.41
C ASN A 76 0.09 -2.12 -9.43
N ARG A 77 -0.19 -0.92 -9.92
CA ARG A 77 -1.57 -0.45 -10.10
C ARG A 77 -2.33 -1.20 -11.17
N LYS A 78 -1.68 -1.49 -12.30
CA LYS A 78 -2.28 -2.32 -13.34
C LYS A 78 -2.64 -3.69 -12.78
N PHE A 79 -1.71 -4.31 -12.07
CA PHE A 79 -1.96 -5.58 -11.38
C PHE A 79 -3.14 -5.47 -10.39
N ALA A 80 -3.15 -4.47 -9.52
CA ALA A 80 -4.23 -4.29 -8.55
C ALA A 80 -5.59 -4.03 -9.23
N TYR A 81 -5.60 -3.34 -10.36
CA TYR A 81 -6.80 -3.14 -11.17
C TYR A 81 -7.32 -4.45 -11.77
N GLU A 82 -6.45 -5.21 -12.42
CA GLU A 82 -6.78 -6.51 -13.02
C GLU A 82 -7.33 -7.50 -11.98
N GLU A 83 -6.77 -7.47 -10.78
CA GLU A 83 -7.15 -8.35 -9.67
C GLU A 83 -8.25 -7.77 -8.76
N ASN A 84 -8.78 -6.61 -9.09
CA ASN A 84 -9.81 -5.90 -8.30
C ASN A 84 -9.45 -5.73 -6.82
N LEU A 85 -8.20 -5.33 -6.55
CA LEU A 85 -7.68 -5.11 -5.21
C LEU A 85 -7.79 -3.65 -4.78
N LEU A 86 -8.23 -3.44 -3.54
CA LEU A 86 -8.05 -2.17 -2.84
C LEU A 86 -6.56 -1.97 -2.52
N ILE A 87 -6.01 -0.81 -2.86
CA ILE A 87 -4.65 -0.46 -2.45
C ILE A 87 -4.70 0.25 -1.10
N LEU A 88 -3.94 -0.29 -0.14
CA LEU A 88 -3.65 0.31 1.15
C LEU A 88 -2.21 0.83 1.09
N ALA A 89 -2.05 2.13 0.84
CA ALA A 89 -0.74 2.77 0.68
C ALA A 89 -0.27 3.33 2.03
N ASP A 90 0.73 2.71 2.61
CA ASP A 90 1.40 3.22 3.80
C ASP A 90 2.50 4.19 3.36
N GLU A 91 2.19 5.48 3.45
CA GLU A 91 3.06 6.58 3.01
C GLU A 91 3.62 7.38 4.19
N VAL A 92 3.66 6.77 5.39
CA VAL A 92 4.07 7.45 6.64
C VAL A 92 5.50 7.99 6.60
N TYR A 93 6.35 7.50 5.72
CA TYR A 93 7.72 7.94 5.54
C TYR A 93 7.95 8.83 4.31
N GLN A 94 6.90 9.40 3.70
CA GLN A 94 7.00 10.22 2.48
C GLN A 94 8.01 11.39 2.58
N HIS A 95 8.29 11.88 3.79
CA HIS A 95 9.25 12.95 4.06
C HIS A 95 10.65 12.44 4.43
N ASN A 96 10.86 11.13 4.50
CA ASN A 96 12.14 10.52 4.89
C ASN A 96 12.91 10.00 3.67
N VAL A 97 12.96 10.78 2.61
CA VAL A 97 13.76 10.54 1.41
C VAL A 97 14.91 11.53 1.45
N TYR A 98 16.14 11.00 1.51
CA TYR A 98 17.34 11.79 1.77
C TYR A 98 18.34 11.79 0.61
N GLU A 99 18.12 10.97 -0.41
CA GLU A 99 18.94 10.94 -1.61
C GLU A 99 18.40 11.95 -2.63
N ASP A 100 19.28 12.84 -3.14
CA ASP A 100 18.90 13.92 -4.06
C ASP A 100 18.32 13.43 -5.39
N GLU A 101 18.70 12.21 -5.80
CA GLU A 101 18.27 11.62 -7.08
C GLU A 101 16.97 10.81 -6.97
N ILE A 102 16.43 10.63 -5.76
CA ILE A 102 15.22 9.84 -5.51
C ILE A 102 14.04 10.78 -5.24
N GLU A 103 12.99 10.68 -6.07
CA GLU A 103 11.75 11.41 -5.87
C GLU A 103 10.67 10.49 -5.31
N PHE A 104 10.03 10.92 -4.21
CA PHE A 104 8.83 10.27 -3.71
C PHE A 104 7.62 10.66 -4.56
N HIS A 105 6.89 9.65 -5.01
CA HIS A 105 5.59 9.83 -5.66
C HIS A 105 4.49 9.24 -4.77
N SER A 106 3.44 10.01 -4.48
CA SER A 106 2.30 9.45 -3.77
C SER A 106 1.46 8.54 -4.68
N PHE A 107 0.90 7.49 -4.09
CA PHE A 107 0.01 6.58 -4.83
C PHE A 107 -1.18 7.31 -5.44
N LYS A 108 -1.72 8.32 -4.78
CA LYS A 108 -2.82 9.12 -5.32
C LYS A 108 -2.40 9.93 -6.55
N LYS A 109 -1.24 10.60 -6.52
CA LYS A 109 -0.72 11.37 -7.66
C LYS A 109 -0.57 10.46 -8.88
N VAL A 110 0.12 9.33 -8.72
CA VAL A 110 0.32 8.37 -9.82
C VAL A 110 -1.01 7.84 -10.34
N LEU A 111 -1.98 7.54 -9.45
CA LEU A 111 -3.30 7.06 -9.82
C LEU A 111 -4.05 8.04 -10.71
N VAL A 112 -4.06 9.31 -10.35
CA VAL A 112 -4.75 10.35 -11.11
C VAL A 112 -4.08 10.57 -12.46
N GLU A 113 -2.74 10.60 -12.48
CA GLU A 113 -1.95 10.84 -13.69
C GLU A 113 -1.99 9.68 -14.69
N MET A 114 -2.21 8.45 -14.25
CA MET A 114 -2.41 7.31 -15.17
C MET A 114 -3.72 7.41 -15.97
N GLY A 115 -4.67 8.22 -15.53
CA GLY A 115 -5.95 8.39 -16.23
C GLY A 115 -6.85 7.16 -16.18
N GLU A 116 -7.82 7.11 -17.12
CA GLU A 116 -8.76 5.96 -17.19
C GLU A 116 -8.07 4.68 -17.67
N PRO A 117 -8.48 3.51 -17.15
CA PRO A 117 -9.52 3.31 -16.12
C PRO A 117 -9.00 3.44 -14.69
N TYR A 118 -7.69 3.56 -14.50
CA TYR A 118 -6.99 3.44 -13.22
C TYR A 118 -7.36 4.53 -12.22
N LYS A 119 -7.61 5.76 -12.69
CA LYS A 119 -7.95 6.89 -11.80
C LYS A 119 -9.21 6.67 -10.96
N ASN A 120 -10.04 5.67 -11.31
CA ASN A 120 -11.26 5.36 -10.59
C ASN A 120 -11.08 4.26 -9.51
N MET A 121 -9.88 3.70 -9.38
CA MET A 121 -9.59 2.70 -8.36
C MET A 121 -9.73 3.27 -6.94
N ALA A 122 -10.26 2.44 -6.04
CA ALA A 122 -10.26 2.77 -4.62
C ALA A 122 -8.84 2.73 -4.05
N LEU A 123 -8.52 3.71 -3.21
CA LEU A 123 -7.23 3.85 -2.54
C LEU A 123 -7.44 4.36 -1.12
N ALA A 124 -6.75 3.77 -0.15
CA ALA A 124 -6.56 4.36 1.16
C ALA A 124 -5.06 4.68 1.35
N SER A 125 -4.74 5.95 1.57
CA SER A 125 -3.38 6.40 1.86
C SER A 125 -3.27 6.79 3.32
N PHE A 126 -2.26 6.26 4.01
CA PHE A 126 -2.08 6.42 5.45
C PHE A 126 -0.92 7.35 5.78
N MET A 127 -1.13 8.19 6.80
CA MET A 127 -0.14 9.06 7.39
C MET A 127 -0.22 9.00 8.91
N SER A 128 0.93 9.11 9.58
CA SER A 128 1.01 9.07 11.04
C SER A 128 1.78 10.28 11.56
N CYS A 129 1.29 10.89 12.64
CA CYS A 129 2.05 11.93 13.37
C CYS A 129 3.23 11.34 14.16
N SER A 130 3.25 10.04 14.39
CA SER A 130 4.33 9.35 15.11
C SER A 130 5.58 9.11 14.27
N LYS A 131 5.47 9.24 12.96
CA LYS A 131 6.52 8.94 11.99
C LYS A 131 6.83 10.19 11.14
N GLY A 132 7.65 9.99 10.12
CA GLY A 132 7.97 11.01 9.15
C GLY A 132 8.60 12.25 9.78
N TYR A 133 8.21 13.39 9.28
CA TYR A 133 8.75 14.70 9.71
C TYR A 133 8.36 15.07 11.15
N THR A 134 7.13 14.72 11.56
CA THR A 134 6.58 15.14 12.86
C THR A 134 7.23 14.42 14.04
N GLY A 135 7.33 13.09 13.97
CA GLY A 135 7.96 12.24 15.00
C GLY A 135 7.29 12.28 16.38
N GLU A 136 6.05 12.75 16.49
CA GLU A 136 5.36 13.00 17.76
C GLU A 136 4.50 11.78 18.17
N CYS A 137 5.16 10.71 18.62
CA CYS A 137 4.50 9.47 19.01
C CYS A 137 3.44 9.65 20.12
N GLY A 138 3.65 10.60 21.00
CA GLY A 138 2.73 10.89 22.11
C GLY A 138 1.36 11.40 21.69
N LEU A 139 1.23 11.98 20.51
CA LEU A 139 -0.05 12.42 19.98
C LEU A 139 -0.97 11.29 19.57
N GLN A 140 -0.43 10.09 19.33
CA GLN A 140 -1.18 8.88 18.93
C GLN A 140 -2.22 9.17 17.83
N SER A 141 -1.86 9.98 16.85
CA SER A 141 -2.75 10.44 15.81
C SER A 141 -2.19 10.19 14.42
N GLY A 142 -3.07 10.19 13.45
CA GLY A 142 -2.75 10.03 12.04
C GLY A 142 -3.96 10.43 11.20
N LEU A 143 -3.81 10.29 9.92
CA LEU A 143 -4.89 10.50 8.98
C LEU A 143 -4.89 9.40 7.92
N VAL A 144 -6.06 9.13 7.38
CA VAL A 144 -6.24 8.31 6.20
C VAL A 144 -6.98 9.13 5.15
N GLU A 145 -6.44 9.19 3.95
CA GLU A 145 -7.15 9.70 2.80
C GLU A 145 -7.82 8.54 2.07
N ILE A 146 -9.16 8.53 2.07
CA ILE A 146 -9.97 7.54 1.33
C ILE A 146 -10.41 8.14 0.00
N PHE A 147 -9.94 7.56 -1.09
CA PHE A 147 -10.16 8.04 -2.45
C PHE A 147 -10.97 7.02 -3.25
N ASN A 148 -12.00 7.48 -3.99
CA ASN A 148 -12.90 6.65 -4.82
C ASN A 148 -13.63 5.51 -4.08
N PHE A 149 -13.79 5.58 -2.77
CA PHE A 149 -14.64 4.64 -2.05
C PHE A 149 -16.12 4.92 -2.32
N PRO A 150 -16.98 3.89 -2.36
CA PRO A 150 -18.44 4.07 -2.38
C PRO A 150 -18.92 4.94 -1.23
N ALA A 151 -20.01 5.70 -1.47
CA ALA A 151 -20.50 6.68 -0.50
C ALA A 151 -20.96 6.03 0.82
N ASP A 152 -21.58 4.85 0.74
CA ASP A 152 -22.00 4.05 1.88
C ASP A 152 -20.80 3.58 2.73
N VAL A 153 -19.72 3.14 2.08
CA VAL A 153 -18.48 2.75 2.77
C VAL A 153 -17.86 3.97 3.45
N LYS A 154 -17.80 5.14 2.76
CA LYS A 154 -17.32 6.38 3.38
C LYS A 154 -18.11 6.78 4.61
N ALA A 155 -19.43 6.63 4.56
CA ALA A 155 -20.30 6.95 5.70
C ALA A 155 -19.99 6.09 6.93
N MET A 156 -19.59 4.83 6.75
CA MET A 156 -19.19 3.95 7.86
C MET A 156 -17.93 4.45 8.58
N PHE A 157 -16.96 5.03 7.87
CA PHE A 157 -15.76 5.60 8.49
C PHE A 157 -16.02 6.87 9.29
N VAL A 158 -17.10 7.59 8.98
CA VAL A 158 -17.46 8.85 9.67
C VAL A 158 -18.33 8.57 10.89
N ALA A 159 -19.08 7.46 10.90
CA ALA A 159 -20.02 7.10 11.95
C ALA A 159 -19.39 6.33 13.13
N GLY A 160 -18.16 5.85 12.99
CA GLY A 160 -17.37 5.16 14.03
C GLY A 160 -16.35 6.08 14.66
#